data_d60ab489b696f3d2a46920ba9ec8d42f
#
_entry.id   d60ab489b696f3d2a46920ba9ec8d42f
#
_cell.length_a   1.000
_cell.length_b   1.000
_cell.length_c   1.000
_cell.angle_alpha   90.00
_cell.angle_beta   90.00
_cell.angle_gamma   90.00
#
_symmetry.space_group_name_H-M   'P 1'
#
loop_
_entity.id
_entity.type
_entity.pdbx_description
1 polymer ?
#
loop_
_entity_poly.entity_id
_entity_poly.type
_entity_poly.pdbx_seq_one_letter_code
_entity_poly.pdbx_strand_id
1 'polypeptide(L)'
;MRECSPIELASSDTKSRSYLRHTRWNSKRRCPRCRYRLLYYLHDDRFGCKRCRYKFGEFTGTYLGEFNFSLDILVHLIYLFALGVPAYRIRWYVSVSLATIERTFRVLRQSIYDESQQKLKELKLSGEIEIDEALFGGHRKGSKRGWGAEGKTLVFGIYQRNGNVITFPIPDRKYNTLVPLITRHTKKGSLYYSDDHTAYATLNLIGKHQVVAHASEEYVRDNSHINGIEGFWSYAKTWMYHYHGVPKQYFHLYLKEIEFRFNHRQEDVFRILANIMVKTVPNV
;
A
#
# COMPACT_ATOMS: atom_id res chain seq x y z
N MET A 1 2.82 7.07 28.58
CA MET A 1 1.90 8.12 28.05
C MET A 1 0.68 7.40 27.52
N ARG A 2 -0.54 7.80 27.93
CA ARG A 2 -1.76 7.33 27.25
C ARG A 2 -1.62 7.72 25.77
N GLU A 3 -1.80 6.77 24.88
CA GLU A 3 -1.77 7.03 23.46
C GLU A 3 -3.03 7.83 23.09
N CYS A 4 -2.84 9.10 22.67
CA CYS A 4 -3.94 9.94 22.21
C CYS A 4 -4.65 9.28 21.03
N SER A 5 -5.98 9.35 21.00
CA SER A 5 -6.76 8.87 19.87
C SER A 5 -6.55 9.78 18.64
N PRO A 6 -6.74 9.29 17.41
CA PRO A 6 -6.67 10.12 16.21
C PRO A 6 -7.61 11.33 16.26
N ILE A 7 -8.77 11.19 16.87
CA ILE A 7 -9.76 12.28 17.05
C ILE A 7 -9.20 13.36 17.99
N GLU A 8 -8.59 12.97 19.10
CA GLU A 8 -7.95 13.92 20.01
C GLU A 8 -6.77 14.64 19.36
N LEU A 9 -6.00 13.94 18.53
CA LEU A 9 -4.90 14.53 17.77
C LEU A 9 -5.41 15.55 16.75
N ALA A 10 -6.50 15.28 16.07
CA ALA A 10 -7.14 16.17 15.10
C ALA A 10 -7.95 17.32 15.76
N SER A 11 -8.00 17.43 17.08
CA SER A 11 -8.79 18.48 17.77
C SER A 11 -8.18 19.87 17.70
N SER A 12 -6.91 20.01 17.32
CA SER A 12 -6.25 21.30 17.07
C SER A 12 -4.97 21.13 16.25
N ASP A 13 -4.60 22.18 15.51
CA ASP A 13 -3.35 22.22 14.72
C ASP A 13 -2.12 21.99 15.63
N THR A 14 -2.11 22.55 16.82
CA THR A 14 -1.00 22.40 17.77
C THR A 14 -0.78 20.94 18.18
N LYS A 15 -1.85 20.18 18.48
CA LYS A 15 -1.74 18.76 18.84
C LYS A 15 -1.29 17.92 17.64
N SER A 16 -1.89 18.14 16.48
CA SER A 16 -1.53 17.48 15.23
C SER A 16 -0.06 17.74 14.87
N ARG A 17 0.39 18.98 14.96
CA ARG A 17 1.77 19.39 14.70
C ARG A 17 2.74 18.72 15.67
N SER A 18 2.42 18.71 16.94
CA SER A 18 3.25 18.08 17.97
C SER A 18 3.41 16.58 17.73
N TYR A 19 2.31 15.89 17.42
CA TYR A 19 2.30 14.47 17.08
C TYR A 19 3.14 14.16 15.83
N LEU A 20 2.88 14.83 14.72
CA LEU A 20 3.59 14.61 13.45
C LEU A 20 5.08 14.99 13.56
N ARG A 21 5.41 16.03 14.32
CA ARG A 21 6.79 16.42 14.65
C ARG A 21 7.51 15.31 15.40
N HIS A 22 6.86 14.77 16.44
CA HIS A 22 7.42 13.66 17.23
C HIS A 22 7.63 12.43 16.35
N THR A 23 6.62 12.07 15.54
CA THR A 23 6.68 10.95 14.61
C THR A 23 7.84 11.09 13.61
N ARG A 24 8.06 12.32 13.09
CA ARG A 24 9.16 12.57 12.14
C ARG A 24 10.54 12.49 12.78
N TRP A 25 10.71 13.13 13.92
CA TRP A 25 12.04 13.46 14.44
C TRP A 25 12.47 12.59 15.62
N ASN A 26 11.53 12.01 16.36
CA ASN A 26 11.80 11.28 17.60
C ASN A 26 12.93 11.97 18.41
N SER A 27 12.77 13.28 18.65
CA SER A 27 13.72 14.17 19.35
C SER A 27 15.08 14.35 18.65
N LYS A 28 15.32 13.80 17.48
CA LYS A 28 16.61 13.84 16.77
C LYS A 28 16.51 14.57 15.43
N ARG A 29 16.22 15.88 15.47
CA ARG A 29 16.13 16.71 14.26
C ARG A 29 17.43 16.70 13.47
N ARG A 30 17.31 16.62 12.11
CA ARG A 30 18.43 16.67 11.17
C ARG A 30 18.06 17.47 9.94
N CYS A 31 19.06 18.11 9.35
CA CYS A 31 18.89 18.75 8.05
C CYS A 31 18.45 17.74 6.98
N PRO A 32 17.34 17.99 6.26
CA PRO A 32 16.89 17.06 5.21
C PRO A 32 17.87 16.93 4.04
N ARG A 33 18.70 17.97 3.80
CA ARG A 33 19.67 18.00 2.69
C ARG A 33 20.99 17.26 3.01
N CYS A 34 21.60 17.52 4.19
CA CYS A 34 22.94 17.00 4.51
C CYS A 34 22.99 16.15 5.78
N ARG A 35 21.86 15.84 6.40
CA ARG A 35 21.71 15.02 7.61
C ARG A 35 22.41 15.57 8.88
N TYR A 36 22.95 16.78 8.82
CA TYR A 36 23.65 17.40 9.94
C TYR A 36 22.68 17.72 11.09
N ARG A 37 23.15 17.59 12.34
CA ARG A 37 22.28 17.69 13.55
C ARG A 37 22.17 19.10 14.11
N LEU A 38 23.20 19.95 13.93
CA LEU A 38 23.19 21.30 14.48
C LEU A 38 22.38 22.23 13.59
N LEU A 39 21.20 22.57 14.11
CA LEU A 39 20.22 23.45 13.47
C LEU A 39 20.04 24.70 14.34
N TYR A 40 19.69 25.81 13.73
CA TYR A 40 19.23 27.01 14.40
C TYR A 40 17.81 27.34 13.96
N TYR A 41 17.04 27.95 14.85
CA TYR A 41 15.65 28.31 14.61
C TYR A 41 15.60 29.70 13.97
N LEU A 42 14.72 29.88 13.00
CA LEU A 42 14.44 31.13 12.34
C LEU A 42 13.11 31.68 12.86
N HIS A 43 12.96 33.00 12.83
CA HIS A 43 11.76 33.71 13.35
C HIS A 43 10.45 33.36 12.61
N ASP A 44 10.54 32.76 11.44
CA ASP A 44 9.41 32.35 10.58
C ASP A 44 9.07 30.85 10.68
N ASP A 45 9.29 30.25 11.84
CA ASP A 45 9.06 28.83 12.13
C ASP A 45 9.84 27.84 11.26
N ARG A 46 10.89 28.29 10.60
CA ARG A 46 11.82 27.46 9.84
C ARG A 46 13.10 27.15 10.61
N PHE A 47 13.84 26.19 10.09
CA PHE A 47 15.16 25.81 10.60
C PHE A 47 16.24 26.14 9.58
N GLY A 48 17.41 26.55 10.07
CA GLY A 48 18.62 26.69 9.27
C GLY A 48 19.65 25.65 9.68
N CYS A 49 20.32 25.06 8.70
CA CYS A 49 21.41 24.12 8.95
C CYS A 49 22.74 24.86 9.15
N LYS A 50 23.44 24.62 10.25
CA LYS A 50 24.76 25.23 10.49
C LYS A 50 25.83 24.79 9.50
N ARG A 51 25.70 23.59 8.87
CA ARG A 51 26.68 23.06 7.92
C ARG A 51 26.45 23.54 6.49
N CYS A 52 25.26 23.30 5.92
CA CYS A 52 24.99 23.58 4.51
C CYS A 52 24.14 24.84 4.27
N ARG A 53 23.81 25.59 5.31
CA ARG A 53 23.03 26.84 5.28
C ARG A 53 21.61 26.67 4.71
N TYR A 54 21.17 25.44 4.43
CA TYR A 54 19.83 25.17 3.91
C TYR A 54 18.76 25.55 4.93
N LYS A 55 17.78 26.35 4.48
CA LYS A 55 16.62 26.78 5.28
C LYS A 55 15.43 25.89 4.91
N PHE A 56 14.72 25.36 5.89
CA PHE A 56 13.63 24.41 5.65
C PHE A 56 12.56 24.50 6.74
N GLY A 57 11.31 24.24 6.35
CA GLY A 57 10.18 24.09 7.27
C GLY A 57 10.15 22.73 7.93
N GLU A 58 9.27 22.60 8.90
CA GLU A 58 9.16 21.38 9.73
C GLU A 58 8.93 20.11 8.95
N PHE A 59 8.14 20.17 7.86
CA PHE A 59 7.79 19.03 7.02
C PHE A 59 8.36 19.09 5.61
N THR A 60 9.32 19.97 5.37
CA THR A 60 10.00 20.07 4.07
C THR A 60 10.59 18.73 3.64
N GLY A 61 10.35 18.33 2.38
CA GLY A 61 10.81 17.07 1.80
C GLY A 61 10.10 15.84 2.32
N THR A 62 8.92 15.98 2.90
CA THR A 62 8.00 14.89 3.24
C THR A 62 6.70 15.05 2.47
N TYR A 63 5.86 13.99 2.44
CA TYR A 63 4.53 14.07 1.84
C TYR A 63 3.64 15.12 2.52
N LEU A 64 3.85 15.41 3.83
CA LEU A 64 3.13 16.46 4.54
C LEU A 64 3.44 17.87 3.98
N GLY A 65 4.62 18.07 3.43
CA GLY A 65 5.02 19.37 2.85
C GLY A 65 4.27 19.76 1.58
N GLU A 66 3.47 18.86 1.02
CA GLU A 66 2.63 19.12 -0.16
C GLU A 66 1.31 19.83 0.15
N PHE A 67 0.95 19.97 1.42
CA PHE A 67 -0.33 20.52 1.85
C PHE A 67 -0.19 21.93 2.43
N ASN A 68 -1.13 22.81 2.04
CA ASN A 68 -1.18 24.23 2.42
C ASN A 68 -2.35 24.56 3.36
N PHE A 69 -3.00 23.54 3.93
CA PHE A 69 -4.07 23.70 4.92
C PHE A 69 -3.62 23.16 6.29
N SER A 70 -4.41 23.42 7.33
CA SER A 70 -4.04 23.11 8.70
C SER A 70 -3.84 21.61 8.95
N LEU A 71 -2.94 21.28 9.88
CA LEU A 71 -2.54 19.89 10.15
C LEU A 71 -3.62 19.10 10.89
N ASP A 72 -4.52 19.75 11.63
CA ASP A 72 -5.68 19.10 12.25
C ASP A 72 -6.62 18.52 11.20
N ILE A 73 -6.94 19.28 10.14
CA ILE A 73 -7.71 18.78 8.99
C ILE A 73 -6.94 17.63 8.31
N LEU A 74 -5.64 17.76 8.10
CA LEU A 74 -4.83 16.71 7.47
C LEU A 74 -4.82 15.42 8.30
N VAL A 75 -4.61 15.51 9.62
CA VAL A 75 -4.65 14.36 10.53
C VAL A 75 -6.04 13.71 10.53
N HIS A 76 -7.10 14.53 10.49
CA HIS A 76 -8.47 14.01 10.37
C HIS A 76 -8.69 13.27 9.03
N LEU A 77 -8.19 13.81 7.91
CA LEU A 77 -8.25 13.12 6.61
C LEU A 77 -7.45 11.82 6.57
N ILE A 78 -6.27 11.78 7.19
CA ILE A 78 -5.48 10.54 7.33
C ILE A 78 -6.27 9.50 8.14
N TYR A 79 -6.93 9.93 9.23
CA TYR A 79 -7.76 9.04 10.05
C TYR A 79 -8.96 8.49 9.28
N LEU A 80 -9.71 9.35 8.58
CA LEU A 80 -10.86 8.93 7.77
C LEU A 80 -10.43 8.01 6.60
N PHE A 81 -9.27 8.28 6.00
CA PHE A 81 -8.68 7.38 5.02
C PHE A 81 -8.31 6.03 5.66
N ALA A 82 -7.70 6.02 6.84
CA ALA A 82 -7.36 4.78 7.56
C ALA A 82 -8.60 3.93 7.83
N LEU A 83 -9.73 4.55 8.16
CA LEU A 83 -11.03 3.87 8.34
C LEU A 83 -11.66 3.41 7.02
N GLY A 84 -11.10 3.76 5.86
CA GLY A 84 -11.64 3.41 4.56
C GLY A 84 -12.88 4.20 4.13
N VAL A 85 -13.11 5.38 4.71
CA VAL A 85 -14.26 6.22 4.33
C VAL A 85 -14.03 6.83 2.94
N PRO A 86 -14.93 6.64 1.97
CA PRO A 86 -14.78 7.21 0.64
C PRO A 86 -14.80 8.75 0.65
N ALA A 87 -13.97 9.37 -0.19
CA ALA A 87 -13.81 10.83 -0.26
C ALA A 87 -15.14 11.59 -0.41
N TYR A 88 -16.05 11.09 -1.26
CA TYR A 88 -17.34 11.73 -1.51
C TYR A 88 -18.25 11.79 -0.27
N ARG A 89 -18.09 10.87 0.69
CA ARG A 89 -18.84 10.88 1.96
C ARG A 89 -18.27 11.88 2.95
N ILE A 90 -16.97 12.16 2.88
CA ILE A 90 -16.25 13.01 3.85
C ILE A 90 -16.55 14.49 3.63
N ARG A 91 -16.89 14.92 2.43
CA ARG A 91 -17.03 16.34 2.03
C ARG A 91 -17.93 17.21 2.94
N TRP A 92 -18.86 16.57 3.65
CA TRP A 92 -19.80 17.26 4.54
C TRP A 92 -19.27 17.40 5.99
N TYR A 93 -18.15 16.76 6.31
CA TYR A 93 -17.62 16.66 7.66
C TYR A 93 -16.26 17.33 7.83
N VAL A 94 -15.69 17.88 6.78
CA VAL A 94 -14.40 18.58 6.79
C VAL A 94 -14.47 19.89 6.04
N SER A 95 -13.72 20.89 6.51
CA SER A 95 -13.75 22.27 5.98
C SER A 95 -12.83 22.46 4.76
N VAL A 96 -12.77 21.47 3.87
CA VAL A 96 -12.01 21.55 2.60
C VAL A 96 -12.83 21.00 1.45
N SER A 97 -12.52 21.41 0.23
CA SER A 97 -13.24 20.98 -0.97
C SER A 97 -13.06 19.48 -1.24
N LEU A 98 -14.03 18.87 -1.95
CA LEU A 98 -13.91 17.47 -2.40
C LEU A 98 -12.63 17.24 -3.20
N ALA A 99 -12.26 18.18 -4.08
CA ALA A 99 -11.02 18.09 -4.86
C ALA A 99 -9.77 18.05 -3.97
N THR A 100 -9.77 18.79 -2.85
CA THR A 100 -8.69 18.74 -1.86
C THR A 100 -8.65 17.38 -1.16
N ILE A 101 -9.80 16.82 -0.77
CA ILE A 101 -9.88 15.49 -0.16
C ILE A 101 -9.34 14.42 -1.11
N GLU A 102 -9.80 14.43 -2.37
CA GLU A 102 -9.37 13.47 -3.39
C GLU A 102 -7.87 13.58 -3.69
N ARG A 103 -7.33 14.82 -3.76
CA ARG A 103 -5.88 15.03 -3.87
C ARG A 103 -5.13 14.46 -2.68
N THR A 104 -5.60 14.73 -1.47
CA THR A 104 -5.00 14.19 -0.24
C THR A 104 -4.98 12.66 -0.25
N PHE A 105 -6.10 12.03 -0.60
CA PHE A 105 -6.18 10.58 -0.70
C PHE A 105 -5.29 10.01 -1.79
N ARG A 106 -5.07 10.74 -2.88
CA ARG A 106 -4.11 10.34 -3.92
C ARG A 106 -2.67 10.39 -3.41
N VAL A 107 -2.31 11.43 -2.66
CA VAL A 107 -0.98 11.53 -2.02
C VAL A 107 -0.77 10.41 -1.00
N LEU A 108 -1.78 10.07 -0.20
CA LEU A 108 -1.72 8.92 0.73
C LEU A 108 -1.48 7.61 -0.03
N ARG A 109 -2.20 7.36 -1.13
CA ARG A 109 -1.98 6.18 -1.98
C ARG A 109 -0.59 6.17 -2.60
N GLN A 110 -0.11 7.32 -3.07
CA GLN A 110 1.24 7.44 -3.61
C GLN A 110 2.29 7.13 -2.54
N SER A 111 2.12 7.63 -1.33
CA SER A 111 3.06 7.35 -0.23
C SER A 111 3.10 5.86 0.15
N ILE A 112 1.94 5.18 0.14
CA ILE A 112 1.84 3.73 0.31
C ILE A 112 2.56 2.99 -0.82
N TYR A 113 2.32 3.40 -2.07
CA TYR A 113 2.97 2.81 -3.24
C TYR A 113 4.48 2.93 -3.15
N ASP A 114 5.00 4.12 -2.88
CA ASP A 114 6.45 4.37 -2.80
C ASP A 114 7.09 3.56 -1.66
N GLU A 115 6.44 3.49 -0.50
CA GLU A 115 6.87 2.64 0.62
C GLU A 115 6.89 1.16 0.22
N SER A 116 5.85 0.69 -0.49
CA SER A 116 5.79 -0.69 -0.96
C SER A 116 6.91 -1.01 -1.95
N GLN A 117 7.21 -0.09 -2.88
CA GLN A 117 8.30 -0.27 -3.84
C GLN A 117 9.69 -0.32 -3.17
N GLN A 118 9.88 0.45 -2.10
CA GLN A 118 11.12 0.37 -1.31
C GLN A 118 11.24 -0.98 -0.59
N LYS A 119 10.17 -1.43 0.08
CA LYS A 119 10.13 -2.72 0.77
C LYS A 119 10.33 -3.90 -0.19
N LEU A 120 9.75 -3.85 -1.39
CA LEU A 120 9.86 -4.91 -2.40
C LEU A 120 11.29 -5.16 -2.89
N LYS A 121 12.22 -4.20 -2.73
CA LYS A 121 13.62 -4.38 -3.14
C LYS A 121 14.32 -5.49 -2.36
N GLU A 122 13.93 -5.69 -1.10
CA GLU A 122 14.57 -6.62 -0.17
C GLU A 122 13.63 -7.74 0.31
N LEU A 123 12.31 -7.54 0.13
CA LEU A 123 11.30 -8.49 0.61
C LEU A 123 11.35 -9.79 -0.17
N LYS A 124 11.53 -10.89 0.57
CA LYS A 124 11.38 -12.26 0.06
C LYS A 124 10.49 -13.06 0.99
N LEU A 125 9.34 -13.45 0.47
CA LEU A 125 8.42 -14.35 1.18
C LEU A 125 9.02 -15.75 1.26
N SER A 126 8.64 -16.54 2.27
CA SER A 126 9.20 -17.88 2.51
C SER A 126 8.20 -18.80 3.20
N GLY A 127 8.49 -20.09 3.21
CA GLY A 127 7.61 -21.11 3.79
C GLY A 127 6.55 -21.55 2.78
N GLU A 128 5.29 -21.55 3.19
CA GLU A 128 4.15 -21.92 2.34
C GLU A 128 3.64 -20.70 1.56
N ILE A 129 3.68 -20.79 0.24
CA ILE A 129 3.39 -19.69 -0.69
C ILE A 129 2.25 -20.10 -1.61
N GLU A 130 1.18 -19.35 -1.61
CA GLU A 130 0.09 -19.48 -2.57
C GLU A 130 0.29 -18.44 -3.69
N ILE A 131 0.10 -18.85 -4.93
CA ILE A 131 0.22 -17.99 -6.11
C ILE A 131 -1.00 -18.16 -7.00
N ASP A 132 -1.53 -17.04 -7.47
CA ASP A 132 -2.72 -17.02 -8.32
C ASP A 132 -2.83 -15.68 -9.06
N GLU A 133 -3.68 -15.61 -10.08
CA GLU A 133 -4.01 -14.40 -10.81
C GLU A 133 -5.50 -14.06 -10.73
N ALA A 134 -5.77 -12.76 -10.70
CA ALA A 134 -7.12 -12.24 -10.72
C ALA A 134 -7.29 -11.13 -11.76
N LEU A 135 -8.48 -11.07 -12.35
CA LEU A 135 -8.88 -10.01 -13.26
C LEU A 135 -9.65 -8.94 -12.49
N PHE A 136 -9.21 -7.68 -12.66
CA PHE A 136 -9.86 -6.49 -12.13
C PHE A 136 -10.42 -5.62 -13.24
N GLY A 137 -11.58 -5.06 -13.02
CA GLY A 137 -12.30 -4.18 -13.94
C GLY A 137 -13.79 -4.52 -13.98
N GLY A 138 -14.63 -3.49 -14.23
CA GLY A 138 -16.07 -3.62 -14.27
C GLY A 138 -16.54 -4.45 -15.47
N HIS A 139 -17.74 -5.02 -15.35
CA HIS A 139 -18.43 -5.66 -16.45
C HIS A 139 -18.96 -4.57 -17.40
N ARG A 140 -18.50 -4.58 -18.66
CA ARG A 140 -19.09 -3.74 -19.71
C ARG A 140 -20.24 -4.50 -20.37
N LYS A 141 -21.38 -3.81 -20.59
CA LYS A 141 -22.54 -4.37 -21.27
C LYS A 141 -22.09 -4.86 -22.67
N GLY A 142 -22.32 -6.14 -23.00
CA GLY A 142 -21.89 -6.73 -24.28
C GLY A 142 -20.45 -7.26 -24.34
N SER A 143 -19.64 -7.13 -23.30
CA SER A 143 -18.28 -7.70 -23.28
C SER A 143 -18.27 -9.19 -22.92
N LYS A 144 -17.27 -9.94 -23.46
CA LYS A 144 -17.02 -11.33 -23.09
C LYS A 144 -16.72 -11.45 -21.58
N ARG A 145 -17.16 -12.56 -20.97
CA ARG A 145 -16.81 -12.90 -19.58
C ARG A 145 -15.45 -13.64 -19.53
N GLY A 146 -14.76 -13.58 -18.39
CA GLY A 146 -13.52 -14.34 -18.15
C GLY A 146 -12.27 -13.69 -18.74
N TRP A 147 -11.30 -14.52 -19.08
CA TRP A 147 -9.94 -14.14 -19.48
C TRP A 147 -9.85 -13.35 -20.81
N GLY A 148 -10.85 -13.40 -21.66
CA GLY A 148 -10.93 -12.62 -22.91
C GLY A 148 -11.64 -11.28 -22.82
N ALA A 149 -11.95 -10.79 -21.61
CA ALA A 149 -12.70 -9.55 -21.43
C ALA A 149 -11.81 -8.31 -21.60
N GLU A 150 -12.10 -7.53 -22.67
CA GLU A 150 -11.40 -6.27 -22.92
C GLU A 150 -11.54 -5.28 -21.77
N GLY A 151 -10.48 -4.55 -21.49
CA GLY A 151 -10.47 -3.45 -20.50
C GLY A 151 -10.24 -3.89 -19.06
N LYS A 152 -10.10 -5.17 -18.76
CA LYS A 152 -9.69 -5.66 -17.44
C LYS A 152 -8.17 -5.59 -17.27
N THR A 153 -7.74 -5.39 -16.03
CA THR A 153 -6.34 -5.46 -15.62
C THR A 153 -6.09 -6.81 -14.98
N LEU A 154 -5.11 -7.54 -15.51
CA LEU A 154 -4.64 -8.79 -14.94
C LEU A 154 -3.66 -8.48 -13.79
N VAL A 155 -3.86 -9.12 -12.66
CA VAL A 155 -3.03 -8.95 -11.46
C VAL A 155 -2.55 -10.33 -11.01
N PHE A 156 -1.26 -10.45 -10.79
CA PHE A 156 -0.61 -11.60 -10.19
C PHE A 156 -0.40 -11.35 -8.70
N GLY A 157 -0.64 -12.35 -7.86
CA GLY A 157 -0.47 -12.31 -6.42
C GLY A 157 0.44 -13.42 -5.91
N ILE A 158 1.24 -13.10 -4.91
CA ILE A 158 2.04 -14.04 -4.14
C ILE A 158 1.64 -13.84 -2.68
N TYR A 159 1.09 -14.86 -2.03
CA TYR A 159 0.64 -14.82 -0.65
C TYR A 159 1.42 -15.82 0.19
N GLN A 160 2.04 -15.34 1.23
CA GLN A 160 2.63 -16.19 2.27
C GLN A 160 1.52 -16.57 3.26
N ARG A 161 1.29 -17.86 3.48
CA ARG A 161 0.28 -18.32 4.43
C ARG A 161 0.51 -17.72 5.81
N ASN A 162 -0.54 -17.21 6.41
CA ASN A 162 -0.52 -16.46 7.68
C ASN A 162 0.38 -15.22 7.71
N GLY A 163 0.76 -14.71 6.53
CA GLY A 163 1.66 -13.57 6.38
C GLY A 163 1.13 -12.51 5.41
N ASN A 164 2.04 -12.02 4.60
CA ASN A 164 1.81 -10.92 3.67
C ASN A 164 1.43 -11.41 2.26
N VAL A 165 0.70 -10.57 1.56
CA VAL A 165 0.48 -10.66 0.12
C VAL A 165 1.29 -9.59 -0.60
N ILE A 166 1.80 -9.90 -1.77
CA ILE A 166 2.37 -8.95 -2.72
C ILE A 166 1.70 -9.12 -4.08
N THR A 167 1.40 -8.01 -4.76
CA THR A 167 0.63 -8.01 -6.00
C THR A 167 1.31 -7.23 -7.10
N PHE A 168 1.12 -7.68 -8.34
CA PHE A 168 1.73 -7.08 -9.54
C PHE A 168 0.70 -7.01 -10.67
N PRO A 169 0.37 -5.82 -11.21
CA PRO A 169 -0.27 -5.76 -12.51
C PRO A 169 0.67 -6.38 -13.57
N ILE A 170 0.17 -7.32 -14.35
CA ILE A 170 0.94 -8.05 -15.36
C ILE A 170 0.28 -7.97 -16.74
N PRO A 171 1.06 -8.07 -17.83
CA PRO A 171 0.52 -8.04 -19.18
C PRO A 171 -0.11 -9.38 -19.60
N ASP A 172 0.43 -10.49 -19.11
CA ASP A 172 0.01 -11.85 -19.48
C ASP A 172 0.37 -12.88 -18.38
N ARG A 173 -0.11 -14.12 -18.56
CA ARG A 173 0.17 -15.28 -17.68
C ARG A 173 1.31 -16.16 -18.18
N LYS A 174 2.24 -15.63 -18.96
CA LYS A 174 3.32 -16.44 -19.54
C LYS A 174 4.41 -16.71 -18.50
N TYR A 175 5.12 -17.80 -18.71
CA TYR A 175 6.29 -18.20 -17.94
C TYR A 175 7.28 -17.04 -17.73
N ASN A 176 7.64 -16.33 -18.82
CA ASN A 176 8.61 -15.23 -18.78
C ASN A 176 8.13 -14.01 -17.97
N THR A 177 6.83 -13.90 -17.68
CA THR A 177 6.24 -12.85 -16.83
C THR A 177 6.17 -13.31 -15.38
N LEU A 178 5.70 -14.52 -15.11
CA LEU A 178 5.37 -14.99 -13.78
C LEU A 178 6.60 -15.49 -13.01
N VAL A 179 7.41 -16.35 -13.62
CA VAL A 179 8.53 -17.02 -12.93
C VAL A 179 9.61 -16.04 -12.42
N PRO A 180 10.00 -15.00 -13.16
CA PRO A 180 10.91 -13.97 -12.63
C PRO A 180 10.37 -13.25 -11.41
N LEU A 181 9.06 -12.95 -11.34
CA LEU A 181 8.43 -12.33 -10.18
C LEU A 181 8.48 -13.27 -8.97
N ILE A 182 8.13 -14.56 -9.16
CA ILE A 182 8.18 -15.56 -8.09
C ILE A 182 9.62 -15.69 -7.56
N THR A 183 10.58 -15.93 -8.44
CA THR A 183 11.99 -16.13 -8.06
C THR A 183 12.58 -14.91 -7.34
N ARG A 184 12.21 -13.71 -7.78
CA ARG A 184 12.70 -12.47 -7.17
C ARG A 184 12.14 -12.25 -5.78
N HIS A 185 10.88 -12.58 -5.54
CA HIS A 185 10.15 -12.20 -4.34
C HIS A 185 9.88 -13.35 -3.37
N THR A 186 10.38 -14.57 -3.67
CA THR A 186 10.32 -15.71 -2.76
C THR A 186 11.71 -16.26 -2.45
N LYS A 187 11.85 -16.92 -1.31
CA LYS A 187 13.08 -17.65 -0.96
C LYS A 187 13.09 -19.01 -1.63
N LYS A 188 14.25 -19.41 -2.15
CA LYS A 188 14.48 -20.78 -2.66
C LYS A 188 14.18 -21.81 -1.57
N GLY A 189 13.55 -22.91 -1.95
CA GLY A 189 13.16 -23.97 -1.02
C GLY A 189 11.78 -23.79 -0.37
N SER A 190 11.03 -22.75 -0.75
CA SER A 190 9.62 -22.58 -0.35
C SER A 190 8.74 -23.68 -0.93
N LEU A 191 7.59 -23.90 -0.30
CA LEU A 191 6.53 -24.79 -0.81
C LEU A 191 5.49 -23.93 -1.52
N TYR A 192 5.29 -24.15 -2.82
CA TYR A 192 4.38 -23.39 -3.66
C TYR A 192 3.08 -24.16 -3.88
N TYR A 193 1.96 -23.44 -3.79
CA TYR A 193 0.62 -23.89 -4.14
C TYR A 193 0.11 -23.03 -5.30
N SER A 194 -0.35 -23.64 -6.38
CA SER A 194 -0.95 -22.94 -7.53
C SER A 194 -2.04 -23.78 -8.19
N ASP A 195 -2.78 -23.18 -9.12
CA ASP A 195 -3.58 -23.93 -10.09
C ASP A 195 -2.68 -24.76 -11.05
N ASP A 196 -3.30 -25.53 -11.94
CA ASP A 196 -2.64 -26.41 -12.93
C ASP A 196 -2.08 -25.67 -14.16
N HIS A 197 -1.93 -24.32 -14.08
CA HIS A 197 -1.44 -23.55 -15.21
C HIS A 197 -0.01 -23.91 -15.61
N THR A 198 0.22 -24.14 -16.90
CA THR A 198 1.50 -24.64 -17.46
C THR A 198 2.72 -23.76 -17.14
N ALA A 199 2.53 -22.43 -16.94
CA ALA A 199 3.61 -21.53 -16.56
C ALA A 199 4.27 -21.89 -15.22
N TYR A 200 3.59 -22.65 -14.36
CA TYR A 200 4.10 -23.07 -13.04
C TYR A 200 4.83 -24.40 -13.03
N ALA A 201 4.88 -25.12 -14.17
CA ALA A 201 5.51 -26.45 -14.27
C ALA A 201 6.98 -26.47 -13.81
N THR A 202 7.69 -25.35 -13.88
CA THR A 202 9.11 -25.24 -13.49
C THR A 202 9.34 -24.84 -12.04
N LEU A 203 8.31 -24.60 -11.24
CA LEU A 203 8.46 -24.21 -9.82
C LEU A 203 9.18 -25.27 -9.00
N ASN A 204 9.11 -26.54 -9.42
CA ASN A 204 9.88 -27.64 -8.82
C ASN A 204 11.40 -27.42 -8.87
N LEU A 205 11.92 -26.54 -9.74
CA LEU A 205 13.35 -26.20 -9.82
C LEU A 205 13.79 -25.23 -8.72
N ILE A 206 12.86 -24.51 -8.12
CA ILE A 206 13.16 -23.49 -7.10
C ILE A 206 12.63 -23.84 -5.70
N GLY A 207 11.70 -24.80 -5.62
CA GLY A 207 11.12 -25.27 -4.36
C GLY A 207 10.23 -26.49 -4.56
N LYS A 208 9.46 -26.88 -3.55
CA LYS A 208 8.42 -27.90 -3.69
C LYS A 208 7.18 -27.25 -4.31
N HIS A 209 6.53 -27.90 -5.25
CA HIS A 209 5.31 -27.38 -5.88
C HIS A 209 4.17 -28.40 -5.73
N GLN A 210 3.04 -27.93 -5.30
CA GLN A 210 1.79 -28.68 -5.19
C GLN A 210 0.72 -27.99 -6.04
N VAL A 211 0.16 -28.72 -6.97
CA VAL A 211 -0.92 -28.26 -7.83
C VAL A 211 -2.25 -28.55 -7.15
N VAL A 212 -3.11 -27.53 -7.06
CA VAL A 212 -4.46 -27.63 -6.51
C VAL A 212 -5.44 -27.76 -7.65
N ALA A 213 -6.06 -28.93 -7.78
CA ALA A 213 -7.07 -29.19 -8.81
C ALA A 213 -8.43 -28.65 -8.37
N HIS A 214 -9.00 -27.72 -9.14
CA HIS A 214 -10.34 -27.17 -8.92
C HIS A 214 -11.49 -28.12 -9.36
N ALA A 215 -11.19 -29.28 -9.94
CA ALA A 215 -12.15 -30.06 -10.73
C ALA A 215 -12.70 -31.35 -10.06
N SER A 216 -12.35 -31.66 -8.83
CA SER A 216 -12.92 -32.86 -8.18
C SER A 216 -13.50 -32.52 -6.81
N GLU A 217 -14.76 -32.91 -6.57
CA GLU A 217 -15.43 -32.98 -5.26
C GLU A 217 -14.73 -33.97 -4.29
N GLU A 218 -13.50 -34.37 -4.57
CA GLU A 218 -12.71 -35.18 -3.67
C GLU A 218 -12.17 -34.31 -2.54
N TYR A 219 -12.64 -34.62 -1.35
CA TYR A 219 -12.18 -34.12 -0.06
C TYR A 219 -10.69 -33.81 -0.04
N VAL A 220 -10.38 -32.56 0.34
CA VAL A 220 -9.05 -32.02 0.63
C VAL A 220 -8.13 -33.07 1.25
N ARG A 221 -7.31 -33.72 0.43
CA ARG A 221 -6.16 -34.47 0.93
C ARG A 221 -5.02 -33.48 1.24
N ASP A 222 -4.64 -33.45 2.52
CA ASP A 222 -3.41 -32.80 2.99
C ASP A 222 -3.24 -31.30 2.68
N ASN A 223 -4.05 -30.39 3.27
CA ASN A 223 -3.79 -28.92 3.28
C ASN A 223 -3.46 -28.27 1.92
N SER A 224 -3.66 -28.96 0.80
CA SER A 224 -3.42 -28.44 -0.56
C SER A 224 -4.59 -27.58 -1.00
N HIS A 225 -4.56 -26.27 -0.71
CA HIS A 225 -5.57 -25.30 -1.13
C HIS A 225 -4.89 -23.93 -1.33
N ILE A 226 -5.56 -23.04 -2.07
CA ILE A 226 -5.15 -21.65 -2.30
C ILE A 226 -6.17 -20.66 -1.71
N ASN A 227 -6.88 -21.09 -0.66
CA ASN A 227 -7.95 -20.31 -0.02
C ASN A 227 -7.48 -18.97 0.52
N GLY A 228 -6.21 -18.85 0.90
CA GLY A 228 -5.65 -17.61 1.43
C GLY A 228 -5.58 -16.50 0.37
N ILE A 229 -5.06 -16.82 -0.81
CA ILE A 229 -4.98 -15.86 -1.91
C ILE A 229 -6.36 -15.61 -2.54
N GLU A 230 -7.23 -16.62 -2.62
CA GLU A 230 -8.63 -16.44 -3.05
C GLU A 230 -9.40 -15.52 -2.10
N GLY A 231 -9.22 -15.68 -0.79
CA GLY A 231 -9.76 -14.78 0.23
C GLY A 231 -9.26 -13.35 0.07
N PHE A 232 -7.97 -13.17 -0.25
CA PHE A 232 -7.43 -11.87 -0.60
C PHE A 232 -8.09 -11.28 -1.86
N TRP A 233 -8.29 -12.07 -2.92
CA TRP A 233 -8.95 -11.58 -4.13
C TRP A 233 -10.41 -11.16 -3.88
N SER A 234 -11.14 -11.90 -3.06
CA SER A 234 -12.50 -11.55 -2.64
C SER A 234 -12.51 -10.21 -1.91
N TYR A 235 -11.62 -10.06 -0.91
CA TYR A 235 -11.41 -8.80 -0.19
C TYR A 235 -11.06 -7.65 -1.15
N ALA A 236 -10.10 -7.86 -2.06
CA ALA A 236 -9.64 -6.83 -2.99
C ALA A 236 -10.74 -6.39 -3.97
N LYS A 237 -11.53 -7.32 -4.49
CA LYS A 237 -12.67 -7.02 -5.37
C LYS A 237 -13.76 -6.23 -4.65
N THR A 238 -14.07 -6.58 -3.40
CA THR A 238 -15.03 -5.85 -2.56
C THR A 238 -14.57 -4.41 -2.33
N TRP A 239 -13.31 -4.19 -1.96
CA TRP A 239 -12.74 -2.85 -1.82
C TRP A 239 -12.80 -2.05 -3.12
N MET A 240 -12.41 -2.66 -4.24
CA MET A 240 -12.41 -2.01 -5.55
C MET A 240 -13.81 -1.62 -6.00
N TYR A 241 -14.83 -2.40 -5.63
CA TYR A 241 -16.23 -2.12 -5.94
C TYR A 241 -16.70 -0.79 -5.34
N HIS A 242 -16.27 -0.44 -4.13
CA HIS A 242 -16.65 0.81 -3.47
C HIS A 242 -16.17 2.09 -4.19
N TYR A 243 -15.19 1.97 -5.09
CA TYR A 243 -14.68 3.12 -5.85
C TYR A 243 -15.44 3.36 -7.16
N HIS A 244 -16.42 2.49 -7.54
CA HIS A 244 -17.26 2.63 -8.74
C HIS A 244 -16.51 2.90 -10.04
N GLY A 245 -15.28 2.44 -10.14
CA GLY A 245 -14.39 2.63 -11.29
C GLY A 245 -13.16 3.46 -10.93
N VAL A 246 -12.01 2.88 -11.24
CA VAL A 246 -10.71 3.49 -11.04
C VAL A 246 -10.06 3.69 -12.41
N PRO A 247 -9.63 4.93 -12.76
CA PRO A 247 -8.91 5.16 -14.01
C PRO A 247 -7.66 4.26 -14.08
N LYS A 248 -7.41 3.66 -15.25
CA LYS A 248 -6.30 2.70 -15.44
C LYS A 248 -4.95 3.24 -14.96
N GLN A 249 -4.69 4.53 -15.20
CA GLN A 249 -3.46 5.20 -14.80
C GLN A 249 -3.22 5.22 -13.28
N TYR A 250 -4.28 5.14 -12.46
CA TYR A 250 -4.19 5.12 -11.00
C TYR A 250 -4.43 3.74 -10.40
N PHE A 251 -4.73 2.73 -11.21
CA PHE A 251 -5.08 1.39 -10.74
C PHE A 251 -4.03 0.81 -9.79
N HIS A 252 -2.75 0.98 -10.11
CA HIS A 252 -1.63 0.50 -9.29
C HIS A 252 -1.62 1.11 -7.88
N LEU A 253 -2.06 2.36 -7.72
CA LEU A 253 -2.14 3.02 -6.41
C LEU A 253 -3.24 2.40 -5.54
N TYR A 254 -4.40 2.13 -6.13
CA TYR A 254 -5.51 1.49 -5.41
C TYR A 254 -5.21 0.03 -5.08
N LEU A 255 -4.58 -0.69 -6.00
CA LEU A 255 -4.14 -2.05 -5.74
C LEU A 255 -3.17 -2.11 -4.55
N LYS A 256 -2.20 -1.20 -4.49
CA LYS A 256 -1.24 -1.13 -3.38
C LYS A 256 -1.86 -0.62 -2.07
N GLU A 257 -2.88 0.22 -2.13
CA GLU A 257 -3.69 0.54 -0.93
C GLU A 257 -4.38 -0.72 -0.39
N ILE A 258 -5.00 -1.53 -1.24
CA ILE A 258 -5.71 -2.74 -0.84
C ILE A 258 -4.73 -3.78 -0.27
N GLU A 259 -3.61 -4.00 -0.94
CA GLU A 259 -2.50 -4.85 -0.44
C GLU A 259 -2.01 -4.37 0.93
N PHE A 260 -1.76 -3.09 1.08
CA PHE A 260 -1.34 -2.47 2.33
C PHE A 260 -2.35 -2.70 3.46
N ARG A 261 -3.64 -2.47 3.21
CA ARG A 261 -4.70 -2.69 4.20
C ARG A 261 -4.82 -4.15 4.61
N PHE A 262 -4.70 -5.06 3.68
CA PHE A 262 -4.72 -6.50 3.97
C PHE A 262 -3.52 -6.92 4.82
N ASN A 263 -2.33 -6.45 4.46
CA ASN A 263 -1.09 -6.77 5.18
C ASN A 263 -1.06 -6.18 6.59
N HIS A 264 -1.74 -5.04 6.82
CA HIS A 264 -1.81 -4.35 8.11
C HIS A 264 -3.18 -4.48 8.79
N ARG A 265 -3.98 -5.51 8.46
CA ARG A 265 -5.36 -5.68 8.95
C ARG A 265 -5.52 -5.84 10.46
N GLN A 266 -4.44 -6.16 11.16
CA GLN A 266 -4.39 -6.33 12.62
C GLN A 266 -3.60 -5.21 13.31
N GLU A 267 -3.24 -4.15 12.58
CA GLU A 267 -2.41 -3.06 13.07
C GLU A 267 -3.14 -1.72 13.03
N ASP A 268 -2.60 -0.73 13.74
CA ASP A 268 -3.12 0.65 13.70
C ASP A 268 -2.70 1.32 12.37
N VAL A 269 -3.57 1.21 11.38
CA VAL A 269 -3.36 1.76 10.02
C VAL A 269 -3.13 3.27 10.07
N PHE A 270 -3.80 4.02 10.97
CA PHE A 270 -3.61 5.45 11.10
C PHE A 270 -2.15 5.79 11.48
N ARG A 271 -1.60 5.11 12.48
CA ARG A 271 -0.22 5.36 12.92
C ARG A 271 0.80 4.99 11.87
N ILE A 272 0.57 3.89 11.16
CA ILE A 272 1.44 3.48 10.04
C ILE A 272 1.42 4.54 8.95
N LEU A 273 0.23 5.03 8.55
CA LEU A 273 0.10 6.09 7.55
C LEU A 273 0.77 7.40 8.00
N ALA A 274 0.54 7.85 9.23
CA ALA A 274 1.19 9.03 9.77
C ALA A 274 2.73 8.91 9.71
N ASN A 275 3.26 7.71 10.00
CA ASN A 275 4.68 7.41 9.92
C ASN A 275 5.20 7.47 8.47
N ILE A 276 4.45 6.93 7.51
CA ILE A 276 4.79 7.00 6.08
C ILE A 276 4.79 8.45 5.60
N MET A 277 3.77 9.23 5.98
CA MET A 277 3.59 10.62 5.54
C MET A 277 4.70 11.58 6.01
N VAL A 278 5.36 11.29 7.12
CA VAL A 278 6.50 12.09 7.62
C VAL A 278 7.85 11.66 7.05
N LYS A 279 7.92 10.56 6.29
CA LYS A 279 9.13 10.14 5.59
C LYS A 279 9.49 11.10 4.47
N THR A 280 10.76 11.07 4.09
CA THR A 280 11.24 11.82 2.92
C THR A 280 10.61 11.26 1.65
N VAL A 281 10.04 12.16 0.83
CA VAL A 281 9.55 11.79 -0.50
C VAL A 281 10.72 11.26 -1.32
N PRO A 282 10.60 10.11 -1.99
CA PRO A 282 11.62 9.66 -2.93
C PRO A 282 11.84 10.74 -4.00
N ASN A 283 13.09 11.07 -4.28
CA ASN A 283 13.42 11.92 -5.41
C ASN A 283 12.96 11.19 -6.69
N VAL A 284 12.02 11.81 -7.40
CA VAL A 284 11.58 11.39 -8.74
C VAL A 284 12.68 11.67 -9.74
#